data_9387523184ce2d9344fbe98bfc634865
#
_entry.id   9387523184ce2d9344fbe98bfc634865
#
_cell.length_a   1.000
_cell.length_b   1.000
_cell.length_c   1.000
_cell.angle_alpha   90.00
_cell.angle_beta   90.00
_cell.angle_gamma   90.00
#
_symmetry.space_group_name_H-M   'P 1'
#
loop_
_entity.id
_entity.type
_entity.pdbx_description
1 polymer ?
#
loop_
_entity_poly.entity_id
_entity_poly.type
_entity_poly.pdbx_seq_one_letter_code
_entity_poly.pdbx_strand_id
1 'polypeptide(L)' 'MKPIKIFFDKKGNTLNVWFDDPEKESISEETSEEIIIVKDKHNKVIGFEVLNYLPPKQIKGIKDLPVKTEVLA' A
#
# COMPACT_ATOMS: atom_id res chain seq x y z
N MET A 1 11.84 -15.71 4.91
CA MET A 1 10.67 -14.83 4.92
C MET A 1 10.94 -13.57 4.12
N LYS A 2 9.97 -13.13 3.35
CA LYS A 2 10.12 -11.93 2.56
C LYS A 2 9.80 -10.70 3.42
N PRO A 3 10.51 -9.60 3.18
CA PRO A 3 10.18 -8.37 3.91
C PRO A 3 8.83 -7.83 3.48
N ILE A 4 8.15 -7.22 4.42
CA ILE A 4 6.93 -6.46 4.12
C ILE A 4 7.37 -5.05 3.75
N LYS A 5 6.95 -4.58 2.59
CA LYS A 5 7.30 -3.25 2.10
C LYS A 5 6.11 -2.32 2.25
N ILE A 6 6.36 -1.17 2.82
CA ILE A 6 5.33 -0.15 3.04
C ILE A 6 5.79 1.13 2.36
N PHE A 7 4.94 1.66 1.48
CA PHE A 7 5.21 2.91 0.78
C PHE A 7 4.04 3.86 0.97
N PHE A 8 4.34 5.10 1.25
CA PHE A 8 3.32 6.15 1.24
C PHE A 8 3.55 7.06 0.03
N ASP A 9 2.53 7.14 -0.82
CA ASP A 9 2.53 8.09 -1.94
C ASP A 9 1.84 9.37 -1.47
N LYS A 10 2.65 10.39 -1.20
CA LYS A 10 2.14 11.67 -0.71
C LYS A 10 1.24 12.35 -1.73
N LYS A 11 1.58 12.23 -3.00
CA LYS A 11 0.85 12.88 -4.09
C LYS A 11 -0.55 12.30 -4.23
N GLY A 12 -0.65 10.99 -4.17
CA GLY A 12 -1.94 10.30 -4.27
C GLY A 12 -2.60 10.05 -2.93
N ASN A 13 -1.92 10.35 -1.82
CA ASN A 13 -2.40 10.06 -0.48
C ASN A 13 -2.77 8.58 -0.32
N THR A 14 -1.89 7.72 -0.80
CA THR A 14 -2.13 6.28 -0.83
C THR A 14 -1.05 5.57 -0.05
N LEU A 15 -1.45 4.70 0.85
CA LEU A 15 -0.53 3.82 1.55
C LEU A 15 -0.53 2.46 0.85
N ASN A 16 0.65 1.99 0.46
CA ASN A 16 0.82 0.72 -0.24
C ASN A 16 1.57 -0.25 0.66
N VAL A 17 1.01 -1.43 0.84
CA VAL A 17 1.63 -2.48 1.65
C VAL A 17 1.79 -3.72 0.78
N TRP A 18 3.01 -4.27 0.75
CA TRP A 18 3.32 -5.43 -0.08
C TRP A 18 3.90 -6.56 0.78
N PHE A 19 3.32 -7.74 0.64
CA PHE A 19 3.78 -8.94 1.34
C PHE A 19 4.65 -9.81 0.45
N ASP A 20 4.61 -9.58 -0.85
CA ASP A 20 5.35 -10.32 -1.86
C ASP A 20 5.77 -9.35 -2.96
N ASP A 21 6.38 -9.87 -4.02
CA ASP A 21 6.86 -9.07 -5.13
C ASP A 21 5.70 -8.39 -5.87
N PRO A 22 5.71 -7.05 -5.98
CA PRO A 22 4.67 -6.33 -6.72
C PRO A 22 4.55 -6.75 -8.18
N GLU A 23 5.60 -7.29 -8.77
CA GLU A 23 5.56 -7.78 -10.15
C GLU A 23 4.62 -8.97 -10.32
N LYS A 24 4.25 -9.63 -9.24
CA LYS A 24 3.31 -10.74 -9.27
C LYS A 24 1.86 -10.29 -9.31
N GLU A 25 1.63 -8.98 -9.28
CA GLU A 25 0.27 -8.45 -9.34
C GLU A 25 -0.45 -8.92 -10.60
N SER A 26 -1.63 -9.48 -10.41
CA SER A 26 -2.47 -9.94 -11.50
C SER A 26 -3.87 -9.36 -11.42
N ILE A 27 -4.41 -9.27 -10.22
CA ILE A 27 -5.78 -8.81 -9.97
C ILE A 27 -5.76 -7.78 -8.86
N SER A 28 -6.47 -6.68 -9.08
CA SER A 28 -6.73 -5.68 -8.05
C SER A 28 -8.23 -5.61 -7.81
N GLU A 29 -8.64 -5.78 -6.57
CA GLU A 29 -10.05 -5.74 -6.20
C GLU A 29 -10.31 -4.56 -5.27
N GLU A 30 -11.27 -3.72 -5.65
CA GLU A 30 -11.71 -2.64 -4.79
C GLU A 30 -12.69 -3.16 -3.75
N THR A 31 -12.52 -2.72 -2.53
CA THR A 31 -13.49 -2.99 -1.47
C THR A 31 -14.38 -1.75 -1.28
N SER A 32 -15.38 -1.87 -0.44
CA SER A 32 -16.27 -0.74 -0.14
C SER A 32 -15.64 0.28 0.81
N GLU A 33 -14.41 0.04 1.29
CA GLU A 33 -13.80 0.85 2.34
C GLU A 33 -12.52 1.57 1.91
N GLU A 34 -12.43 1.95 0.65
CA GLU A 34 -11.27 2.65 0.12
C GLU A 34 -9.98 1.83 0.26
N ILE A 35 -10.12 0.52 0.22
CA ILE A 35 -8.98 -0.40 0.23
C ILE A 35 -9.02 -1.21 -1.05
N ILE A 36 -7.86 -1.29 -1.69
CA ILE A 36 -7.68 -2.13 -2.88
C ILE A 36 -6.83 -3.31 -2.48
N ILE A 37 -7.34 -4.51 -2.70
CA ILE A 37 -6.61 -5.74 -2.42
C ILE A 37 -5.94 -6.20 -3.69
N VAL A 38 -4.64 -6.49 -3.61
CA VAL A 38 -3.85 -6.92 -4.75
C VAL A 38 -3.55 -8.40 -4.61
N LYS A 39 -3.81 -9.15 -5.68
CA LYS A 39 -3.64 -10.59 -5.70
C LYS A 39 -2.76 -11.03 -6.86
N ASP A 40 -2.11 -12.18 -6.71
CA ASP A 40 -1.36 -12.79 -7.78
C ASP A 40 -2.26 -13.66 -8.68
N LYS A 41 -1.67 -14.32 -9.65
CA LYS A 41 -2.42 -15.15 -10.59
C LYS A 41 -3.07 -16.38 -9.95
N HIS A 42 -2.65 -16.73 -8.75
CA HIS A 42 -3.24 -17.82 -7.97
C HIS A 42 -4.30 -17.33 -6.97
N ASN A 43 -4.72 -16.07 -7.10
CA ASN A 43 -5.71 -15.46 -6.23
C ASN A 43 -5.22 -15.31 -4.78
N LYS A 44 -3.91 -15.33 -4.59
CA LYS A 44 -3.33 -15.10 -3.27
C LYS A 44 -3.13 -13.61 -3.04
N VAL A 45 -3.51 -13.12 -1.87
CA VAL A 45 -3.31 -11.70 -1.51
C VAL A 45 -1.82 -11.46 -1.31
N ILE A 46 -1.27 -10.53 -2.09
CA ILE A 46 0.14 -10.16 -2.02
C ILE A 46 0.36 -8.73 -1.55
N GLY A 47 -0.69 -7.95 -1.40
CA GLY A 47 -0.59 -6.60 -0.92
C GLY A 47 -1.94 -5.92 -0.88
N PHE A 48 -1.93 -4.65 -0.45
CA PHE A 48 -3.12 -3.83 -0.49
C PHE A 48 -2.75 -2.35 -0.52
N GLU A 49 -3.68 -1.53 -0.96
CA GLU A 49 -3.54 -0.08 -0.98
C GLU A 49 -4.66 0.54 -0.16
N VAL A 50 -4.32 1.52 0.66
CA VAL A 50 -5.30 2.29 1.41
C VAL A 50 -5.39 3.67 0.78
N LEU A 51 -6.55 3.99 0.21
CA LEU A 51 -6.79 5.27 -0.44
C LEU A 51 -7.18 6.32 0.60
N ASN A 52 -6.87 7.57 0.32
CA ASN A 52 -7.19 8.68 1.23
C ASN A 52 -6.72 8.41 2.65
N TYR A 53 -5.49 7.93 2.76
CA TYR A 53 -4.94 7.43 4.02
C TYR A 53 -4.87 8.50 5.11
N LEU A 54 -4.41 9.71 4.76
CA LEU A 54 -4.29 10.80 5.73
C LEU A 54 -5.38 11.85 5.52
N PRO A 55 -5.90 12.44 6.61
CA PRO A 55 -6.79 13.58 6.49
C PRO A 55 -6.09 14.75 5.79
N PRO A 56 -6.82 15.57 5.04
CA PRO A 56 -6.21 16.71 4.32
C PRO A 56 -5.36 17.61 5.18
N LYS A 57 -5.73 17.81 6.43
CA LYS A 57 -4.96 18.64 7.35
C LYS A 57 -3.58 18.09 7.63
N GLN A 58 -3.45 16.78 7.73
CA GLN A 58 -2.17 16.15 8.01
C GLN A 58 -1.25 16.17 6.79
N ILE A 59 -1.82 16.05 5.60
CA ILE A 59 -1.02 16.07 4.37
C ILE A 59 -0.32 17.41 4.20
N LYS A 60 -1.02 18.50 4.50
CA LYS A 60 -0.46 19.85 4.36
C LYS A 60 0.69 20.11 5.32
N GLY A 61 0.67 19.48 6.48
CA GLY A 61 1.71 19.67 7.49
C GLY A 61 2.92 18.80 7.29
N ILE A 62 2.90 17.86 6.34
CA ILE A 62 3.96 16.89 6.18
C ILE A 62 4.79 17.25 4.96
N LYS A 63 6.04 17.66 5.19
CA LYS A 63 6.97 17.95 4.10
C LYS A 63 7.55 16.67 3.53
N ASP A 64 7.92 15.77 4.42
CA ASP A 64 8.46 14.47 4.07
C ASP A 64 7.90 13.44 5.01
N LEU A 65 7.17 12.51 4.47
CA LEU A 65 6.79 11.37 5.25
C LEU A 65 7.80 10.27 4.99
N PRO A 66 8.70 9.99 5.93
CA PRO A 66 9.71 8.96 5.71
C PRO A 66 9.08 7.59 5.85
N VAL A 67 8.23 7.26 4.94
CA VAL A 67 7.52 5.99 5.03
C VAL A 67 8.08 5.03 4.03
N LYS A 68 9.35 4.81 4.14
CA LYS A 68 9.97 3.75 3.39
C LYS A 68 10.45 2.75 4.41
N THR A 69 9.52 1.93 4.86
CA THR A 69 9.80 0.98 5.92
C THR A 69 9.78 -0.42 5.36
N GLU A 70 10.85 -1.15 5.55
CA GLU A 70 10.88 -2.57 5.30
C GLU A 70 10.78 -3.26 6.65
N VAL A 71 9.74 -4.06 6.80
CA VAL A 71 9.56 -4.84 8.00
C VAL A 71 9.92 -6.27 7.67
N LEU A 72 10.96 -6.75 8.28
CA LEU A 72 11.38 -8.14 8.12
C LEU A 72 10.60 -8.98 9.11
N ALA A 73 9.85 -9.88 8.58
CA ALA A 73 9.07 -10.79 9.42
C ALA A 73 9.93 -11.94 9.93
#